data_da223ab8faae6e4e450b84400afb6fa5
#
_entry.id   da223ab8faae6e4e450b84400afb6fa5
#
_cell.length_a   1.000
_cell.length_b   1.000
_cell.length_c   1.000
_cell.angle_alpha   90.00
_cell.angle_beta   90.00
_cell.angle_gamma   90.00
#
_symmetry.space_group_name_H-M   'P 1'
#
loop_
_entity.id
_entity.type
_entity.pdbx_description
1 polymer ?
#
loop_
_entity_poly.entity_id
_entity_poly.type
_entity_poly.pdbx_seq_one_letter_code
_entity_poly.pdbx_strand_id
1 'polypeptide(L)'
;MRWPDVFLVNGPSSAGKSTLCRGLQSAIENSYLVVGFDDFIFMSAPRYYRGADSALQGAFDAYTALGAEMIVTSRPGEPVSVTARFGPVFRKLVDSMAPAVRALVDGGNPVIFDHVLHDEAMYFSCEEAFAGLDVLSVGVTCPLEILEARERARGDRVLGRARGLADVVHTFMPYDVTVDTGTLSPEECVAAVIAAVDARP
;
A
#
# COMPACT_ATOMS: atom_id res chain seq x y z
N MET A 1 -20.59 1.64 18.77
CA MET A 1 -19.36 1.28 18.02
C MET A 1 -18.43 2.49 18.07
N ARG A 2 -17.16 2.30 18.49
CA ARG A 2 -16.13 3.33 18.39
C ARG A 2 -15.28 3.02 17.16
N TRP A 3 -15.30 3.90 16.20
CA TRP A 3 -14.50 3.76 14.99
C TRP A 3 -13.06 4.19 15.24
N PRO A 4 -12.05 3.51 14.64
CA PRO A 4 -10.65 3.90 14.78
C PRO A 4 -10.35 5.25 14.13
N ASP A 5 -9.33 5.94 14.61
CA ASP A 5 -8.83 7.17 13.98
C ASP A 5 -8.18 6.86 12.63
N VAL A 6 -7.52 5.69 12.53
CA VAL A 6 -6.83 5.22 11.31
C VAL A 6 -7.13 3.74 11.05
N PHE A 7 -7.56 3.42 9.83
CA PHE A 7 -7.40 2.07 9.28
C PHE A 7 -6.08 2.02 8.53
N LEU A 8 -5.10 1.27 9.01
CA LEU A 8 -3.84 1.06 8.31
C LEU A 8 -3.95 -0.22 7.47
N VAL A 9 -4.22 -0.07 6.18
CA VAL A 9 -4.46 -1.18 5.24
C VAL A 9 -3.16 -1.48 4.50
N ASN A 10 -2.64 -2.69 4.66
CA ASN A 10 -1.41 -3.13 4.00
C ASN A 10 -1.62 -4.43 3.21
N GLY A 11 -0.88 -4.58 2.13
CA GLY A 11 -0.89 -5.77 1.27
C GLY A 11 -0.18 -5.52 -0.06
N PRO A 12 0.09 -6.56 -0.85
CA PRO A 12 0.85 -6.43 -2.08
C PRO A 12 0.08 -5.68 -3.19
N SER A 13 0.78 -5.36 -4.27
CA SER A 13 0.15 -4.83 -5.48
C SER A 13 -0.89 -5.82 -6.01
N SER A 14 -2.00 -5.30 -6.54
CA SER A 14 -3.11 -6.08 -7.09
C SER A 14 -3.91 -6.93 -6.07
N ALA A 15 -3.66 -6.80 -4.78
CA ALA A 15 -4.40 -7.52 -3.73
C ALA A 15 -5.83 -7.00 -3.49
N GLY A 16 -6.24 -5.89 -4.10
CA GLY A 16 -7.59 -5.35 -3.91
C GLY A 16 -7.73 -4.36 -2.76
N LYS A 17 -6.63 -3.88 -2.16
CA LYS A 17 -6.63 -2.89 -1.07
C LYS A 17 -7.49 -1.67 -1.35
N SER A 18 -7.28 -1.00 -2.50
CA SER A 18 -8.03 0.21 -2.86
C SER A 18 -9.54 -0.06 -3.01
N THR A 19 -9.93 -1.26 -3.44
CA THR A 19 -11.32 -1.69 -3.48
C THR A 19 -11.88 -1.82 -2.06
N LEU A 20 -11.14 -2.47 -1.16
CA LEU A 20 -11.51 -2.57 0.25
C LEU A 20 -11.61 -1.18 0.92
N CYS A 21 -10.62 -0.31 0.71
CA CYS A 21 -10.61 1.05 1.28
C CYS A 21 -11.84 1.87 0.86
N ARG A 22 -12.20 1.81 -0.43
CA ARG A 22 -13.40 2.49 -0.95
C ARG A 22 -14.69 1.83 -0.44
N GLY A 23 -14.72 0.51 -0.32
CA GLY A 23 -15.83 -0.22 0.29
C GLY A 23 -16.06 0.16 1.75
N LEU A 24 -14.99 0.23 2.55
CA LEU A 24 -15.05 0.70 3.94
C LEU A 24 -15.54 2.15 4.01
N GLN A 25 -14.97 3.05 3.19
CA GLN A 25 -15.39 4.45 3.14
C GLN A 25 -16.89 4.59 2.81
N SER A 26 -17.42 3.72 1.96
CA SER A 26 -18.83 3.77 1.56
C SER A 26 -19.77 3.14 2.59
N ALA A 27 -19.28 2.15 3.35
CA ALA A 27 -20.10 1.41 4.32
C ALA A 27 -20.15 2.07 5.71
N ILE A 28 -19.16 2.90 6.04
CA ILE A 28 -19.04 3.58 7.34
C ILE A 28 -19.69 4.96 7.23
N GLU A 29 -20.60 5.27 8.16
CA GLU A 29 -21.29 6.59 8.18
C GLU A 29 -20.34 7.77 8.46
N ASN A 30 -19.23 7.52 9.17
CA ASN A 30 -18.24 8.56 9.43
C ASN A 30 -17.51 8.96 8.14
N SER A 31 -17.18 10.24 8.03
CA SER A 31 -16.49 10.79 6.86
C SER A 31 -15.00 10.47 6.87
N TYR A 32 -14.64 9.24 6.52
CA TYR A 32 -13.25 8.84 6.36
C TYR A 32 -12.64 9.41 5.08
N LEU A 33 -11.40 9.92 5.19
CA LEU A 33 -10.58 10.18 4.02
C LEU A 33 -9.86 8.90 3.60
N VAL A 34 -9.80 8.61 2.31
CA VAL A 34 -8.93 7.55 1.76
C VAL A 34 -7.68 8.21 1.21
N VAL A 35 -6.52 7.82 1.74
CA VAL A 35 -5.21 8.31 1.31
C VAL A 35 -4.37 7.10 0.94
N GLY A 36 -3.86 7.06 -0.29
CA GLY A 36 -3.09 5.93 -0.80
C GLY A 36 -1.60 6.22 -0.90
N PHE A 37 -0.78 5.17 -0.80
CA PHE A 37 0.65 5.24 -1.10
C PHE A 37 0.89 5.85 -2.50
N ASP A 38 0.13 5.41 -3.50
CA ASP A 38 0.24 5.90 -4.86
C ASP A 38 -0.11 7.40 -4.97
N ASP A 39 -1.02 7.93 -4.15
CA ASP A 39 -1.37 9.36 -4.14
C ASP A 39 -0.15 10.23 -3.81
N PHE A 40 0.65 9.83 -2.82
CA PHE A 40 1.89 10.52 -2.48
C PHE A 40 2.94 10.39 -3.59
N ILE A 41 3.08 9.20 -4.18
CA ILE A 41 4.03 8.98 -5.27
C ILE A 41 3.71 9.91 -6.46
N PHE A 42 2.44 10.06 -6.80
CA PHE A 42 2.00 10.88 -7.92
C PHE A 42 2.07 12.39 -7.66
N MET A 43 2.25 12.84 -6.40
CA MET A 43 2.61 14.23 -6.13
C MET A 43 4.01 14.59 -6.62
N SER A 44 4.91 13.61 -6.79
CA SER A 44 6.26 13.86 -7.28
C SER A 44 6.30 13.98 -8.81
N ALA A 45 7.37 14.60 -9.34
CA ALA A 45 7.53 14.71 -10.78
C ALA A 45 7.73 13.32 -11.43
N PRO A 46 7.05 13.02 -12.56
CA PRO A 46 7.08 11.71 -13.22
C PRO A 46 8.48 11.13 -13.45
N ARG A 47 9.49 11.97 -13.69
CA ARG A 47 10.88 11.56 -13.89
C ARG A 47 11.47 10.74 -12.73
N TYR A 48 10.90 10.82 -11.53
CA TYR A 48 11.40 10.10 -10.35
C TYR A 48 10.77 8.72 -10.17
N TYR A 49 9.67 8.40 -10.83
CA TYR A 49 8.97 7.12 -10.64
C TYR A 49 8.52 6.43 -11.95
N ARG A 50 8.53 7.11 -13.09
CA ARG A 50 8.27 6.48 -14.38
C ARG A 50 9.58 5.88 -14.88
N GLY A 51 9.72 4.55 -14.72
CA GLY A 51 10.72 3.81 -15.46
C GLY A 51 10.37 3.86 -16.95
N ALA A 52 11.36 4.25 -17.77
CA ALA A 52 11.45 3.97 -19.20
C ALA A 52 10.19 4.18 -20.06
N ASP A 53 9.64 5.37 -20.11
CA ASP A 53 9.02 5.83 -21.35
C ASP A 53 10.17 6.17 -22.33
N SER A 54 10.30 5.38 -23.38
CA SER A 54 11.51 5.12 -24.16
C SER A 54 12.20 6.30 -24.87
N ALA A 55 11.62 7.49 -24.87
CA ALA A 55 12.19 8.67 -25.53
C ALA A 55 13.25 9.43 -24.70
N LEU A 56 13.38 9.14 -23.41
CA LEU A 56 14.27 9.87 -22.49
C LEU A 56 15.20 8.94 -21.67
N GLN A 57 15.40 7.71 -22.11
CA GLN A 57 16.03 6.63 -21.35
C GLN A 57 17.41 6.97 -20.74
N GLY A 58 18.27 7.69 -21.47
CA GLY A 58 19.62 8.03 -20.96
C GLY A 58 19.67 9.12 -19.90
N ALA A 59 18.63 9.97 -19.81
CA ALA A 59 18.51 11.01 -18.77
C ALA A 59 17.76 10.52 -17.54
N PHE A 60 17.01 9.42 -17.63
CA PHE A 60 16.16 8.88 -16.56
C PHE A 60 16.91 8.07 -15.51
N ASP A 61 18.03 7.42 -15.86
CA ASP A 61 18.74 6.56 -14.92
C ASP A 61 19.22 7.31 -13.66
N ALA A 62 19.65 8.58 -13.83
CA ALA A 62 20.06 9.41 -12.70
C ALA A 62 18.86 9.82 -11.81
N TYR A 63 17.69 10.08 -12.42
CA TYR A 63 16.50 10.48 -11.66
C TYR A 63 15.80 9.31 -11.00
N THR A 64 15.78 8.13 -11.61
CA THR A 64 15.23 6.91 -11.00
C THR A 64 16.07 6.47 -9.81
N ALA A 65 17.39 6.58 -9.87
CA ALA A 65 18.27 6.33 -8.72
C ALA A 65 18.01 7.28 -7.53
N LEU A 66 17.57 8.51 -7.81
CA LEU A 66 17.16 9.47 -6.78
C LEU A 66 15.71 9.24 -6.28
N GLY A 67 14.87 8.67 -7.11
CA GLY A 67 13.44 8.41 -6.88
C GLY A 67 13.14 6.96 -6.52
N ALA A 68 12.32 6.29 -7.35
CA ALA A 68 11.97 4.88 -7.21
C ALA A 68 12.61 4.07 -8.34
N GLU A 69 13.61 3.28 -8.00
CA GLU A 69 14.24 2.34 -8.92
C GLU A 69 13.56 0.97 -8.83
N MET A 70 13.13 0.43 -9.99
CA MET A 70 12.59 -0.91 -10.06
C MET A 70 13.73 -1.93 -10.17
N ILE A 71 13.84 -2.79 -9.17
CA ILE A 71 14.82 -3.88 -9.12
C ILE A 71 14.17 -5.13 -9.69
N VAL A 72 14.61 -5.54 -10.86
CA VAL A 72 14.12 -6.73 -11.54
C VAL A 72 15.03 -7.91 -11.18
N THR A 73 14.45 -8.92 -10.56
CA THR A 73 15.14 -10.20 -10.28
C THR A 73 14.57 -11.27 -11.20
N SER A 74 15.44 -11.88 -11.99
CA SER A 74 15.10 -12.97 -12.91
C SER A 74 16.12 -14.09 -12.75
N ARG A 75 15.65 -15.32 -12.59
CA ARG A 75 16.47 -16.53 -12.63
C ARG A 75 16.02 -17.41 -13.79
N PRO A 76 16.92 -18.17 -14.43
CA PRO A 76 16.53 -19.08 -15.50
C PRO A 76 15.42 -20.04 -15.06
N GLY A 77 14.28 -20.03 -15.77
CA GLY A 77 13.13 -20.89 -15.47
C GLY A 77 12.20 -20.38 -14.37
N GLU A 78 12.50 -19.25 -13.72
CA GLU A 78 11.61 -18.63 -12.72
C GLU A 78 10.89 -17.41 -13.30
N PRO A 79 9.65 -17.15 -12.88
CA PRO A 79 8.97 -15.90 -13.23
C PRO A 79 9.70 -14.67 -12.68
N VAL A 80 9.60 -13.57 -13.40
CA VAL A 80 10.20 -12.28 -13.01
C VAL A 80 9.60 -11.78 -11.69
N SER A 81 10.46 -11.30 -10.80
CA SER A 81 10.08 -10.62 -9.56
C SER A 81 10.59 -9.18 -9.60
N VAL A 82 9.74 -8.23 -9.23
CA VAL A 82 10.09 -6.80 -9.25
C VAL A 82 9.79 -6.17 -7.90
N THR A 83 10.83 -5.60 -7.29
CA THR A 83 10.72 -4.79 -6.07
C THR A 83 11.08 -3.33 -6.37
N ALA A 84 10.86 -2.43 -5.42
CA ALA A 84 11.27 -1.04 -5.55
C ALA A 84 12.36 -0.72 -4.52
N ARG A 85 13.37 0.04 -4.96
CA ARG A 85 14.33 0.70 -4.08
C ARG A 85 14.07 2.20 -4.11
N PHE A 86 13.93 2.81 -2.95
CA PHE A 86 13.70 4.25 -2.84
C PHE A 86 15.02 4.99 -2.67
N GLY A 87 15.35 5.85 -3.64
CA GLY A 87 16.46 6.77 -3.56
C GLY A 87 16.18 7.95 -2.63
N PRO A 88 17.16 8.83 -2.39
CA PRO A 88 17.09 9.84 -1.33
C PRO A 88 15.92 10.83 -1.47
N VAL A 89 15.44 11.11 -2.69
CA VAL A 89 14.29 11.99 -2.91
C VAL A 89 12.99 11.27 -2.49
N PHE A 90 12.83 10.03 -2.93
CA PHE A 90 11.63 9.25 -2.58
C PHE A 90 11.64 8.77 -1.13
N ARG A 91 12.80 8.52 -0.54
CA ARG A 91 12.87 8.18 0.88
C ARG A 91 12.25 9.28 1.75
N LYS A 92 12.60 10.55 1.48
CA LYS A 92 11.97 11.69 2.18
C LYS A 92 10.46 11.74 2.00
N LEU A 93 9.97 11.46 0.77
CA LEU A 93 8.53 11.41 0.50
C LEU A 93 7.86 10.28 1.30
N VAL A 94 8.43 9.08 1.25
CA VAL A 94 7.92 7.91 1.96
C VAL A 94 7.90 8.14 3.48
N ASP A 95 8.98 8.68 4.04
CA ASP A 95 9.09 9.02 5.47
C ASP A 95 8.09 10.12 5.89
N SER A 96 7.60 10.93 4.94
CA SER A 96 6.61 11.98 5.21
C SER A 96 5.16 11.50 5.12
N MET A 97 4.89 10.29 4.61
CA MET A 97 3.51 9.81 4.37
C MET A 97 2.74 9.66 5.68
N ALA A 98 3.25 8.89 6.63
CA ALA A 98 2.58 8.68 7.91
C ALA A 98 2.44 9.98 8.73
N PRO A 99 3.45 10.87 8.84
CA PRO A 99 3.27 12.20 9.41
C PRO A 99 2.20 13.06 8.74
N ALA A 100 2.06 12.99 7.40
CA ALA A 100 1.00 13.71 6.69
C ALA A 100 -0.39 13.16 7.01
N VAL A 101 -0.54 11.83 7.08
CA VAL A 101 -1.78 11.18 7.53
C VAL A 101 -2.09 11.58 8.97
N ARG A 102 -1.09 11.62 9.86
CA ARG A 102 -1.26 12.09 11.24
C ARG A 102 -1.80 13.52 11.30
N ALA A 103 -1.30 14.42 10.48
CA ALA A 103 -1.78 15.80 10.43
C ALA A 103 -3.26 15.91 9.98
N LEU A 104 -3.72 15.01 9.10
CA LEU A 104 -5.14 14.93 8.74
C LEU A 104 -5.99 14.49 9.94
N VAL A 105 -5.52 13.50 10.69
CA VAL A 105 -6.22 13.01 11.90
C VAL A 105 -6.27 14.08 12.98
N ASP A 106 -5.15 14.76 13.24
CA ASP A 106 -5.09 15.86 14.20
C ASP A 106 -6.01 17.03 13.81
N GLY A 107 -6.28 17.20 12.52
CA GLY A 107 -7.29 18.11 11.97
C GLY A 107 -8.73 17.63 12.09
N GLY A 108 -8.98 16.47 12.72
CA GLY A 108 -10.31 15.89 12.97
C GLY A 108 -10.84 15.00 11.83
N ASN A 109 -10.01 14.57 10.89
CA ASN A 109 -10.41 13.71 9.79
C ASN A 109 -9.91 12.27 10.04
N PRO A 110 -10.79 11.28 10.30
CA PRO A 110 -10.36 9.90 10.36
C PRO A 110 -9.91 9.41 8.97
N VAL A 111 -8.92 8.52 8.92
CA VAL A 111 -8.26 8.14 7.67
C VAL A 111 -8.25 6.64 7.45
N ILE A 112 -8.53 6.20 6.23
CA ILE A 112 -8.19 4.88 5.70
C ILE A 112 -6.92 5.04 4.89
N PHE A 113 -5.80 4.53 5.39
CA PHE A 113 -4.50 4.62 4.75
C PHE A 113 -4.21 3.36 3.94
N ASP A 114 -4.37 3.44 2.60
CA ASP A 114 -4.04 2.38 1.64
C ASP A 114 -2.52 2.34 1.43
N HIS A 115 -1.85 1.54 2.23
CA HIS A 115 -0.40 1.48 2.24
C HIS A 115 0.17 0.22 1.58
N VAL A 116 1.47 0.28 1.27
CA VAL A 116 2.29 -0.85 0.83
C VAL A 116 3.63 -0.75 1.55
N LEU A 117 3.83 -1.58 2.55
CA LEU A 117 5.08 -1.60 3.32
C LEU A 117 6.16 -2.32 2.52
N HIS A 118 7.14 -1.58 2.03
CA HIS A 118 8.27 -2.12 1.29
C HIS A 118 9.45 -2.50 2.19
N ASP A 119 9.52 -1.90 3.36
CA ASP A 119 10.57 -2.15 4.35
C ASP A 119 10.07 -1.85 5.78
N GLU A 120 10.85 -2.29 6.76
CA GLU A 120 10.56 -2.15 8.18
C GLU A 120 10.55 -0.67 8.64
N ALA A 121 11.36 0.18 8.01
CA ALA A 121 11.41 1.60 8.35
C ALA A 121 10.08 2.31 8.04
N MET A 122 9.36 1.87 7.00
CA MET A 122 8.02 2.38 6.71
C MET A 122 7.02 2.02 7.80
N TYR A 123 7.11 0.81 8.33
CA TYR A 123 6.28 0.40 9.46
C TYR A 123 6.58 1.23 10.72
N PHE A 124 7.86 1.38 11.08
CA PHE A 124 8.24 2.21 12.24
C PHE A 124 7.81 3.67 12.08
N SER A 125 7.85 4.22 10.86
CA SER A 125 7.30 5.56 10.59
C SER A 125 5.80 5.65 10.88
N CYS A 126 5.03 4.59 10.57
CA CYS A 126 3.62 4.53 10.93
C CYS A 126 3.42 4.39 12.44
N GLU A 127 4.18 3.51 13.13
CA GLU A 127 4.08 3.37 14.59
C GLU A 127 4.39 4.68 15.33
N GLU A 128 5.45 5.38 14.93
CA GLU A 128 5.82 6.66 15.53
C GLU A 128 4.76 7.75 15.25
N ALA A 129 4.35 7.90 14.01
CA ALA A 129 3.38 8.92 13.62
C ALA A 129 2.00 8.70 14.25
N PHE A 130 1.57 7.44 14.39
CA PHE A 130 0.24 7.11 14.92
C PHE A 130 0.23 6.81 16.41
N ALA A 131 1.34 7.05 17.11
CA ALA A 131 1.40 6.89 18.55
C ALA A 131 0.27 7.67 19.26
N GLY A 132 -0.50 6.99 20.11
CA GLY A 132 -1.62 7.55 20.85
C GLY A 132 -2.94 7.67 20.08
N LEU A 133 -2.96 7.30 18.78
CA LEU A 133 -4.19 7.16 18.01
C LEU A 133 -4.81 5.77 18.18
N ASP A 134 -6.10 5.68 17.92
CA ASP A 134 -6.81 4.41 17.77
C ASP A 134 -6.62 3.90 16.33
N VAL A 135 -5.78 2.87 16.16
CA VAL A 135 -5.43 2.30 14.85
C VAL A 135 -5.98 0.89 14.74
N LEU A 136 -6.61 0.55 13.61
CA LEU A 136 -6.91 -0.82 13.22
C LEU A 136 -6.00 -1.21 12.05
N SER A 137 -5.14 -2.20 12.27
CA SER A 137 -4.24 -2.73 11.25
C SER A 137 -4.91 -3.84 10.44
N VAL A 138 -4.98 -3.68 9.12
CA VAL A 138 -5.66 -4.58 8.19
C VAL A 138 -4.69 -5.17 7.19
N GLY A 139 -4.50 -6.49 7.22
CA GLY A 139 -3.74 -7.24 6.23
C GLY A 139 -4.64 -7.68 5.07
N VAL A 140 -4.26 -7.33 3.84
CA VAL A 140 -4.97 -7.78 2.64
C VAL A 140 -4.11 -8.80 1.90
N THR A 141 -4.50 -10.06 1.98
CA THR A 141 -3.84 -11.18 1.32
C THR A 141 -4.57 -11.60 0.05
N CYS A 142 -3.87 -12.30 -0.81
CA CYS A 142 -4.42 -12.92 -2.01
C CYS A 142 -3.42 -13.96 -2.54
N PRO A 143 -3.85 -15.13 -3.00
CA PRO A 143 -2.98 -16.11 -3.65
C PRO A 143 -2.18 -15.51 -4.81
N LEU A 144 -0.88 -15.86 -4.90
CA LEU A 144 0.04 -15.26 -5.86
C LEU A 144 -0.45 -15.38 -7.31
N GLU A 145 -1.02 -16.53 -7.68
CA GLU A 145 -1.55 -16.77 -9.03
C GLU A 145 -2.67 -15.78 -9.39
N ILE A 146 -3.52 -15.46 -8.42
CA ILE A 146 -4.60 -14.47 -8.58
C ILE A 146 -4.03 -13.07 -8.67
N LEU A 147 -3.03 -12.72 -7.84
CA LEU A 147 -2.32 -11.44 -7.89
C LEU A 147 -1.71 -11.20 -9.27
N GLU A 148 -1.01 -12.19 -9.82
CA GLU A 148 -0.37 -12.13 -11.12
C GLU A 148 -1.40 -12.04 -12.27
N ALA A 149 -2.51 -12.76 -12.15
CA ALA A 149 -3.60 -12.67 -13.13
C ALA A 149 -4.22 -11.26 -13.14
N ARG A 150 -4.47 -10.69 -11.96
CA ARG A 150 -4.98 -9.31 -11.83
C ARG A 150 -3.97 -8.27 -12.32
N GLU A 151 -2.68 -8.46 -12.04
CA GLU A 151 -1.61 -7.58 -12.51
C GLU A 151 -1.55 -7.55 -14.04
N ARG A 152 -1.61 -8.72 -14.68
CA ARG A 152 -1.68 -8.82 -16.16
C ARG A 152 -2.93 -8.17 -16.75
N ALA A 153 -4.07 -8.36 -16.12
CA ALA A 153 -5.34 -7.81 -16.59
C ALA A 153 -5.40 -6.27 -16.53
N ARG A 154 -4.69 -5.66 -15.58
CA ARG A 154 -4.64 -4.19 -15.45
C ARG A 154 -3.87 -3.53 -16.57
N GLY A 155 -2.76 -4.10 -17.03
CA GLY A 155 -1.96 -3.61 -18.15
C GLY A 155 -1.22 -2.27 -17.95
N ASP A 156 -1.38 -1.64 -16.78
CA ASP A 156 -0.84 -0.31 -16.44
C ASP A 156 0.40 -0.37 -15.51
N ARG A 157 0.87 -1.58 -15.19
CA ARG A 157 1.96 -1.79 -14.22
C ARG A 157 3.06 -2.69 -14.79
N VAL A 158 4.26 -2.53 -14.24
CA VAL A 158 5.38 -3.42 -14.52
C VAL A 158 5.05 -4.81 -13.95
N LEU A 159 5.04 -5.82 -14.82
CA LEU A 159 4.78 -7.21 -14.44
C LEU A 159 5.85 -7.73 -13.47
N GLY A 160 5.42 -8.51 -12.49
CA GLY A 160 6.28 -9.09 -11.45
C GLY A 160 6.30 -8.30 -10.13
N ARG A 161 5.65 -7.14 -10.04
CA ARG A 161 5.50 -6.41 -8.77
C ARG A 161 4.64 -7.17 -7.77
N ALA A 162 3.59 -7.82 -8.22
CA ALA A 162 2.77 -8.68 -7.38
C ALA A 162 3.62 -9.74 -6.69
N ARG A 163 4.46 -10.46 -7.46
CA ARG A 163 5.38 -11.47 -6.95
C ARG A 163 6.44 -10.88 -6.01
N GLY A 164 7.06 -9.77 -6.39
CA GLY A 164 8.12 -9.14 -5.59
C GLY A 164 7.66 -8.63 -4.24
N LEU A 165 6.37 -8.36 -4.08
CA LEU A 165 5.78 -7.82 -2.85
C LEU A 165 4.98 -8.85 -2.04
N ALA A 166 4.55 -9.97 -2.65
CA ALA A 166 3.60 -10.90 -2.04
C ALA A 166 4.02 -11.39 -0.65
N ASP A 167 5.28 -11.79 -0.50
CA ASP A 167 5.80 -12.33 0.76
C ASP A 167 6.43 -11.25 1.65
N VAL A 168 6.87 -10.14 1.07
CA VAL A 168 7.64 -9.11 1.78
C VAL A 168 6.76 -8.21 2.63
N VAL A 169 5.65 -7.71 2.06
CA VAL A 169 4.83 -6.68 2.70
C VAL A 169 4.17 -7.13 4.01
N HIS A 170 4.01 -8.44 4.20
CA HIS A 170 3.38 -9.01 5.40
C HIS A 170 4.36 -9.34 6.52
N THR A 171 5.67 -9.13 6.33
CA THR A 171 6.70 -9.48 7.32
C THR A 171 6.96 -8.40 8.36
N PHE A 172 6.50 -7.17 8.12
CA PHE A 172 6.91 -6.01 8.92
C PHE A 172 5.97 -5.67 10.07
N MET A 173 4.69 -6.02 9.99
CA MET A 173 3.71 -5.64 11.01
C MET A 173 2.73 -6.77 11.33
N PRO A 174 2.26 -6.88 12.59
CA PRO A 174 1.10 -7.69 12.93
C PRO A 174 -0.19 -7.03 12.44
N TYR A 175 -1.24 -7.84 12.25
CA TYR A 175 -2.56 -7.34 11.85
C TYR A 175 -3.60 -7.66 12.92
N ASP A 176 -4.52 -6.71 13.17
CA ASP A 176 -5.71 -6.94 13.97
C ASP A 176 -6.72 -7.82 13.22
N VAL A 177 -6.78 -7.64 11.90
CA VAL A 177 -7.60 -8.45 11.00
C VAL A 177 -6.90 -8.68 9.66
N THR A 178 -7.08 -9.88 9.11
CA THR A 178 -6.60 -10.22 7.76
C THR A 178 -7.78 -10.65 6.91
N VAL A 179 -7.84 -10.16 5.68
CA VAL A 179 -8.83 -10.55 4.67
C VAL A 179 -8.15 -11.12 3.43
N ASP A 180 -8.65 -12.25 2.93
CA ASP A 180 -8.17 -12.90 1.71
C ASP A 180 -9.11 -12.58 0.55
N THR A 181 -8.69 -11.67 -0.31
CA THR A 181 -9.47 -11.25 -1.49
C THR A 181 -9.47 -12.27 -2.62
N GLY A 182 -8.72 -13.36 -2.49
CA GLY A 182 -8.78 -14.49 -3.41
C GLY A 182 -9.97 -15.39 -3.15
N THR A 183 -10.50 -15.37 -1.92
CA THR A 183 -11.60 -16.25 -1.47
C THR A 183 -12.87 -15.48 -1.09
N LEU A 184 -12.72 -14.24 -0.60
CA LEU A 184 -13.83 -13.40 -0.17
C LEU A 184 -14.22 -12.40 -1.26
N SER A 185 -15.51 -12.10 -1.38
CA SER A 185 -16.01 -10.97 -2.17
C SER A 185 -15.58 -9.63 -1.54
N PRO A 186 -15.63 -8.52 -2.29
CA PRO A 186 -15.35 -7.19 -1.74
C PRO A 186 -16.25 -6.85 -0.53
N GLU A 187 -17.52 -7.21 -0.58
CA GLU A 187 -18.51 -6.97 0.48
C GLU A 187 -18.20 -7.80 1.74
N GLU A 188 -17.81 -9.06 1.56
CA GLU A 188 -17.39 -9.94 2.67
C GLU A 188 -16.09 -9.43 3.32
N CYS A 189 -15.14 -8.92 2.53
CA CYS A 189 -13.93 -8.29 3.07
C CYS A 189 -14.26 -7.07 3.93
N VAL A 190 -15.15 -6.19 3.46
CA VAL A 190 -15.62 -5.02 4.21
C VAL A 190 -16.31 -5.44 5.49
N ALA A 191 -17.24 -6.42 5.42
CA ALA A 191 -17.96 -6.92 6.59
C ALA A 191 -17.01 -7.52 7.64
N ALA A 192 -15.98 -8.26 7.22
CA ALA A 192 -14.98 -8.83 8.11
C ALA A 192 -14.17 -7.75 8.86
N VAL A 193 -13.77 -6.67 8.18
CA VAL A 193 -13.06 -5.55 8.81
C VAL A 193 -13.97 -4.81 9.80
N ILE A 194 -15.23 -4.57 9.45
CA ILE A 194 -16.22 -3.92 10.33
C ILE A 194 -16.45 -4.79 11.59
N ALA A 195 -16.61 -6.11 11.41
CA ALA A 195 -16.77 -7.03 12.53
C ALA A 195 -15.54 -7.04 13.47
N ALA A 196 -14.34 -6.85 12.93
CA ALA A 196 -13.14 -6.72 13.76
C ALA A 196 -13.13 -5.43 14.59
N VAL A 197 -13.70 -4.32 14.09
CA VAL A 197 -13.89 -3.09 14.88
C VAL A 197 -14.83 -3.36 16.07
N ASP A 198 -15.93 -4.10 15.84
CA ASP A 198 -16.91 -4.42 16.88
C ASP A 198 -16.39 -5.37 17.96
N ALA A 199 -15.44 -6.23 17.60
CA ALA A 199 -14.84 -7.21 18.53
C ALA A 199 -13.78 -6.58 19.48
N ARG A 200 -13.42 -5.32 19.27
CA ARG A 200 -12.43 -4.61 20.11
C ARG A 200 -13.04 -4.24 21.47
N PRO A 201 -12.27 -4.28 22.56
CA PRO A 201 -12.74 -3.99 23.91
C PRO A 201 -13.16 -2.53 24.12
#